data_18a9f66872db23229811605df93a9fa6
#
_entry.id   18a9f66872db23229811605df93a9fa6
#
_cell.length_a   1.000
_cell.length_b   1.000
_cell.length_c   1.000
_cell.angle_alpha   90.00
_cell.angle_beta   90.00
_cell.angle_gamma   90.00
#
_symmetry.space_group_name_H-M   'P 1'
#
loop_
_entity.id
_entity.type
_entity.pdbx_description
1 polymer ?
#
loop_
_entity_poly.entity_id
_entity_poly.type
_entity_poly.pdbx_seq_one_letter_code
_entity_poly.pdbx_strand_id
1 'polypeptide(L)'
;LRDMIYSDAFPVVRLEKIFRQAAESDIIMNAHRINAGEMVEPRPGSRDFLFIKRDNPGNIIGATITLLKDKLPNYVNSSTRDIQVLTPMRKGLLGVEQLNAALQEALNPPDPSKQELTVGSFILREGDKVMQIKNNYQMEWKVLNSYRMPLDEGVGVFNGDMGIVREINS
;
A
#
# COMPACT_ATOMS: atom_id res chain seq x y z
N LEU A 1 -1.08 28.54 -4.03
CA LEU A 1 0.36 28.25 -3.90
C LEU A 1 1.14 28.69 -5.15
N ARG A 2 0.67 28.33 -6.35
CA ARG A 2 1.30 28.71 -7.62
C ARG A 2 1.50 30.22 -7.73
N ASP A 3 0.45 31.00 -7.44
CA ASP A 3 0.49 32.46 -7.52
C ASP A 3 1.46 33.08 -6.50
N MET A 4 1.58 32.47 -5.32
CA MET A 4 2.58 32.90 -4.32
C MET A 4 4.02 32.64 -4.81
N ILE A 5 4.25 31.54 -5.52
CA ILE A 5 5.56 31.22 -6.08
C ILE A 5 5.93 32.20 -7.20
N TYR A 6 4.96 32.57 -8.04
CA TYR A 6 5.20 33.48 -9.19
C TYR A 6 5.19 34.98 -8.81
N SER A 7 4.74 35.32 -7.61
CA SER A 7 4.70 36.73 -7.18
C SER A 7 6.05 37.30 -6.80
N ASP A 8 7.10 36.46 -6.65
CA ASP A 8 8.43 36.79 -6.14
C ASP A 8 8.43 37.55 -4.78
N ALA A 9 7.29 37.57 -4.11
CA ALA A 9 7.12 38.25 -2.83
C ALA A 9 7.73 37.48 -1.66
N PHE A 10 8.05 36.20 -1.87
CA PHE A 10 8.59 35.30 -0.84
C PHE A 10 9.79 34.50 -1.40
N PRO A 11 10.79 34.20 -0.58
CA PRO A 11 11.86 33.31 -0.99
C PRO A 11 11.31 31.89 -1.23
N VAL A 12 11.63 31.31 -2.39
CA VAL A 12 11.18 29.97 -2.78
C VAL A 12 12.36 29.02 -2.78
N VAL A 13 12.25 27.94 -2.02
CA VAL A 13 13.20 26.82 -2.02
C VAL A 13 12.55 25.62 -2.69
N ARG A 14 13.16 25.12 -3.76
CA ARG A 14 12.74 23.90 -4.45
C ARG A 14 13.56 22.71 -3.97
N LEU A 15 12.87 21.65 -3.57
CA LEU A 15 13.50 20.37 -3.26
C LEU A 15 13.58 19.54 -4.54
N GLU A 16 14.78 19.40 -5.09
CA GLU A 16 15.02 18.71 -6.37
C GLU A 16 15.67 17.34 -6.20
N LYS A 17 16.32 17.10 -5.06
CA LYS A 17 17.02 15.84 -4.81
C LYS A 17 16.13 14.84 -4.05
N ILE A 18 15.99 13.65 -4.61
CA ILE A 18 15.34 12.53 -3.96
C ILE A 18 16.42 11.71 -3.25
N PHE A 19 16.41 11.72 -1.90
CA PHE A 19 17.42 11.02 -1.09
C PHE A 19 17.03 9.59 -0.70
N ARG A 20 15.79 9.18 -0.90
CA ARG A 20 15.27 7.88 -0.44
C ARG A 20 15.73 6.70 -1.28
N GLN A 21 16.15 6.91 -2.52
CA GLN A 21 16.53 5.87 -3.47
C GLN A 21 17.82 6.27 -4.19
N ALA A 22 18.56 5.28 -4.71
CA ALA A 22 19.75 5.54 -5.47
C ALA A 22 19.48 6.42 -6.71
N ALA A 23 20.40 7.29 -7.07
CA ALA A 23 20.23 8.20 -8.21
C ALA A 23 20.04 7.49 -9.56
N GLU A 24 20.42 6.20 -9.66
CA GLU A 24 20.28 5.35 -10.84
C GLU A 24 19.02 4.48 -10.82
N SER A 25 18.12 4.67 -9.84
CA SER A 25 16.85 3.95 -9.72
C SER A 25 15.92 4.24 -10.91
N ASP A 26 15.43 3.22 -11.57
CA ASP A 26 14.45 3.36 -12.65
C ASP A 26 13.11 3.91 -12.15
N ILE A 27 12.77 3.71 -10.88
CA ILE A 27 11.61 4.34 -10.24
C ILE A 27 11.75 5.86 -10.26
N ILE A 28 12.93 6.39 -9.88
CA ILE A 28 13.20 7.83 -9.86
C ILE A 28 13.18 8.40 -11.27
N MET A 29 13.87 7.75 -12.19
CA MET A 29 13.95 8.19 -13.58
C MET A 29 12.55 8.28 -14.21
N ASN A 30 11.72 7.26 -14.01
CA ASN A 30 10.35 7.27 -14.51
C ASN A 30 9.44 8.25 -13.77
N ALA A 31 9.64 8.48 -12.48
CA ALA A 31 8.92 9.52 -11.75
C ALA A 31 9.20 10.92 -12.30
N HIS A 32 10.46 11.23 -12.63
CA HIS A 32 10.82 12.50 -13.29
C HIS A 32 10.18 12.62 -14.67
N ARG A 33 10.19 11.55 -15.47
CA ARG A 33 9.52 11.53 -16.78
C ARG A 33 8.02 11.81 -16.66
N ILE A 34 7.34 11.13 -15.76
CA ILE A 34 5.89 11.36 -15.51
C ILE A 34 5.65 12.82 -15.11
N ASN A 35 6.47 13.37 -14.23
CA ASN A 35 6.34 14.77 -13.80
C ASN A 35 6.61 15.77 -14.94
N ALA A 36 7.46 15.41 -15.91
CA ALA A 36 7.70 16.19 -17.13
C ALA A 36 6.61 16.00 -18.21
N GLY A 37 5.63 15.10 -17.98
CA GLY A 37 4.60 14.75 -18.97
C GLY A 37 5.08 13.75 -20.04
N GLU A 38 6.19 13.09 -19.80
CA GLU A 38 6.77 12.08 -20.67
C GLU A 38 6.23 10.68 -20.36
N MET A 39 6.34 9.78 -21.33
CA MET A 39 5.96 8.37 -21.12
C MET A 39 7.00 7.64 -20.27
N VAL A 40 6.52 6.71 -19.45
CA VAL A 40 7.40 5.78 -18.72
C VAL A 40 8.17 4.90 -19.71
N GLU A 41 9.42 4.60 -19.37
CA GLU A 41 10.28 3.75 -20.17
C GLU A 41 10.77 2.57 -19.33
N PRO A 42 10.08 1.40 -19.44
CA PRO A 42 10.55 0.18 -18.80
C PRO A 42 11.83 -0.30 -19.49
N ARG A 43 12.93 -0.38 -18.73
CA ARG A 43 14.20 -0.88 -19.25
C ARG A 43 14.31 -2.41 -19.06
N PRO A 44 14.73 -3.17 -20.08
CA PRO A 44 15.06 -4.58 -19.91
C PRO A 44 16.15 -4.73 -18.83
N GLY A 45 15.91 -5.62 -17.85
CA GLY A 45 16.86 -5.87 -16.77
C GLY A 45 16.80 -4.87 -15.62
N SER A 46 15.84 -3.94 -15.60
CA SER A 46 15.57 -3.12 -14.45
C SER A 46 15.35 -3.98 -13.19
N ARG A 47 15.91 -3.54 -12.06
CA ARG A 47 15.79 -4.26 -10.78
C ARG A 47 14.70 -3.70 -9.87
N ASP A 48 14.26 -2.48 -10.10
CA ASP A 48 13.34 -1.76 -9.21
C ASP A 48 12.08 -1.27 -9.91
N PHE A 49 12.06 -1.22 -11.26
CA PHE A 49 10.89 -0.84 -12.05
C PHE A 49 10.60 -1.87 -13.13
N LEU A 50 9.60 -2.71 -12.88
CA LEU A 50 9.21 -3.81 -13.77
C LEU A 50 7.84 -3.52 -14.36
N PHE A 51 7.70 -3.72 -15.67
CA PHE A 51 6.44 -3.55 -16.38
C PHE A 51 5.96 -4.88 -16.95
N ILE A 52 4.75 -5.28 -16.57
CA ILE A 52 4.14 -6.54 -17.01
C ILE A 52 2.82 -6.20 -17.71
N LYS A 53 2.80 -6.29 -19.03
CA LYS A 53 1.58 -6.05 -19.80
C LYS A 53 0.61 -7.21 -19.68
N ARG A 54 -0.65 -6.90 -19.36
CA ARG A 54 -1.80 -7.80 -19.38
C ARG A 54 -3.00 -7.04 -19.93
N ASP A 55 -3.79 -7.68 -20.79
CA ASP A 55 -4.91 -7.02 -21.48
C ASP A 55 -6.29 -7.43 -20.94
N ASN A 56 -6.34 -8.44 -20.08
CA ASN A 56 -7.58 -8.96 -19.51
C ASN A 56 -7.60 -8.76 -17.98
N PRO A 57 -8.69 -8.23 -17.40
CA PRO A 57 -8.79 -8.01 -15.96
C PRO A 57 -8.53 -9.25 -15.10
N GLY A 58 -9.05 -10.42 -15.51
CA GLY A 58 -8.80 -11.68 -14.80
C GLY A 58 -7.32 -12.07 -14.80
N ASN A 59 -6.62 -11.86 -15.92
CA ASN A 59 -5.18 -12.11 -16.02
C ASN A 59 -4.38 -11.11 -15.17
N ILE A 60 -4.85 -9.87 -15.03
CA ILE A 60 -4.22 -8.86 -14.15
C ILE A 60 -4.36 -9.28 -12.68
N ILE A 61 -5.56 -9.67 -12.25
CA ILE A 61 -5.81 -10.14 -10.87
C ILE A 61 -4.97 -11.39 -10.58
N GLY A 62 -5.01 -12.40 -11.46
CA GLY A 62 -4.23 -13.62 -11.29
C GLY A 62 -2.73 -13.38 -11.23
N ALA A 63 -2.20 -12.52 -12.12
CA ALA A 63 -0.79 -12.12 -12.07
C ALA A 63 -0.45 -11.37 -10.77
N THR A 64 -1.32 -10.49 -10.31
CA THR A 64 -1.13 -9.75 -9.05
C THR A 64 -1.07 -10.72 -7.86
N ILE A 65 -1.98 -11.67 -7.77
CA ILE A 65 -1.99 -12.70 -6.71
C ILE A 65 -0.70 -13.52 -6.75
N THR A 66 -0.31 -14.01 -7.94
CA THR A 66 0.92 -14.80 -8.11
C THR A 66 2.18 -14.00 -7.70
N LEU A 67 2.23 -12.73 -8.10
CA LEU A 67 3.33 -11.84 -7.71
C LEU A 67 3.41 -11.67 -6.21
N LEU A 68 2.30 -11.40 -5.54
CA LEU A 68 2.25 -11.18 -4.10
C LEU A 68 2.56 -12.44 -3.28
N LYS A 69 2.03 -13.58 -3.72
CA LYS A 69 2.14 -14.84 -2.97
C LYS A 69 3.49 -15.50 -3.16
N ASP A 70 4.00 -15.53 -4.39
CA ASP A 70 5.08 -16.43 -4.76
C ASP A 70 6.37 -15.72 -5.21
N LYS A 71 6.27 -14.56 -5.86
CA LYS A 71 7.41 -13.94 -6.56
C LYS A 71 8.04 -12.79 -5.80
N LEU A 72 7.24 -11.78 -5.48
CA LEU A 72 7.76 -10.54 -4.89
C LEU A 72 8.37 -10.73 -3.50
N PRO A 73 7.80 -11.52 -2.56
CA PRO A 73 8.40 -11.70 -1.25
C PRO A 73 9.86 -12.16 -1.34
N ASN A 74 10.13 -13.14 -2.21
CA ASN A 74 11.48 -13.62 -2.44
C ASN A 74 12.36 -12.61 -3.19
N TYR A 75 11.78 -11.88 -4.14
CA TYR A 75 12.51 -10.90 -4.95
C TYR A 75 12.97 -9.69 -4.14
N VAL A 76 12.12 -9.17 -3.26
CA VAL A 76 12.42 -8.02 -2.41
C VAL A 76 12.94 -8.40 -1.02
N ASN A 77 13.06 -9.69 -0.73
CA ASN A 77 13.45 -10.23 0.58
C ASN A 77 12.61 -9.64 1.72
N SER A 78 11.29 -9.65 1.55
CA SER A 78 10.33 -9.08 2.50
C SER A 78 9.07 -9.94 2.57
N SER A 79 8.21 -9.69 3.54
CA SER A 79 6.96 -10.43 3.65
C SER A 79 5.89 -9.89 2.70
N THR A 80 4.90 -10.71 2.34
CA THR A 80 3.71 -10.28 1.59
C THR A 80 3.01 -9.10 2.28
N ARG A 81 3.10 -9.00 3.60
CA ARG A 81 2.49 -7.92 4.39
C ARG A 81 3.14 -6.56 4.13
N ASP A 82 4.40 -6.53 3.72
CA ASP A 82 5.14 -5.29 3.44
C ASP A 82 4.91 -4.79 2.01
N ILE A 83 4.27 -5.62 1.17
CA ILE A 83 3.98 -5.28 -0.22
C ILE A 83 2.61 -4.61 -0.31
N GLN A 84 2.53 -3.51 -1.08
CA GLN A 84 1.30 -2.76 -1.27
C GLN A 84 0.85 -2.81 -2.73
N VAL A 85 -0.43 -3.12 -2.95
CA VAL A 85 -1.08 -3.01 -4.26
C VAL A 85 -1.75 -1.65 -4.37
N LEU A 86 -1.50 -0.96 -5.47
CA LEU A 86 -2.14 0.31 -5.78
C LEU A 86 -2.98 0.18 -7.05
N THR A 87 -4.17 0.75 -7.04
CA THR A 87 -5.05 0.85 -8.20
C THR A 87 -5.64 2.25 -8.29
N PRO A 88 -5.78 2.82 -9.50
CA PRO A 88 -6.36 4.16 -9.67
C PRO A 88 -7.88 4.18 -9.53
N MET A 89 -8.53 3.01 -9.47
CA MET A 89 -10.00 2.88 -9.47
C MET A 89 -10.53 2.38 -8.13
N ARG A 90 -11.64 2.94 -7.68
CA ARG A 90 -12.34 2.44 -6.49
C ARG A 90 -13.30 1.31 -6.84
N LYS A 91 -14.05 1.44 -7.93
CA LYS A 91 -15.07 0.50 -8.40
C LYS A 91 -14.64 -0.20 -9.69
N GLY A 92 -15.32 -1.27 -10.06
CA GLY A 92 -15.03 -2.07 -11.24
C GLY A 92 -14.15 -3.26 -10.95
N LEU A 93 -13.90 -4.09 -11.97
CA LEU A 93 -13.17 -5.37 -11.84
C LEU A 93 -11.76 -5.23 -11.27
N LEU A 94 -11.08 -4.12 -11.56
CA LEU A 94 -9.74 -3.81 -11.05
C LEU A 94 -9.78 -2.72 -9.97
N GLY A 95 -10.97 -2.41 -9.44
CA GLY A 95 -11.13 -1.46 -8.35
C GLY A 95 -10.72 -2.02 -7.00
N VAL A 96 -10.52 -1.12 -6.04
CA VAL A 96 -10.09 -1.45 -4.67
C VAL A 96 -10.98 -2.53 -4.04
N GLU A 97 -12.31 -2.41 -4.21
CA GLU A 97 -13.27 -3.33 -3.58
C GLU A 97 -13.11 -4.77 -4.09
N GLN A 98 -13.00 -4.95 -5.40
CA GLN A 98 -12.83 -6.28 -6.02
C GLN A 98 -11.43 -6.85 -5.79
N LEU A 99 -10.40 -6.01 -5.87
CA LEU A 99 -9.04 -6.45 -5.59
C LEU A 99 -8.87 -6.86 -4.15
N ASN A 100 -9.44 -6.13 -3.19
CA ASN A 100 -9.39 -6.50 -1.77
C ASN A 100 -10.07 -7.86 -1.53
N ALA A 101 -11.23 -8.12 -2.10
CA ALA A 101 -11.91 -9.39 -1.96
C ALA A 101 -11.08 -10.55 -2.55
N ALA A 102 -10.53 -10.36 -3.76
CA ALA A 102 -9.71 -11.37 -4.42
C ALA A 102 -8.38 -11.63 -3.67
N LEU A 103 -7.77 -10.59 -3.14
CA LEU A 103 -6.54 -10.69 -2.37
C LEU A 103 -6.77 -11.29 -0.99
N GLN A 104 -7.87 -10.95 -0.31
CA GLN A 104 -8.24 -11.56 0.97
C GLN A 104 -8.45 -13.07 0.80
N GLU A 105 -9.21 -13.50 -0.22
CA GLU A 105 -9.43 -14.92 -0.50
C GLU A 105 -8.12 -15.67 -0.79
N ALA A 106 -7.20 -15.05 -1.52
CA ALA A 106 -5.93 -15.68 -1.89
C ALA A 106 -4.89 -15.71 -0.75
N LEU A 107 -4.84 -14.67 0.09
CA LEU A 107 -3.78 -14.46 1.09
C LEU A 107 -4.22 -14.77 2.51
N ASN A 108 -5.50 -14.63 2.79
CA ASN A 108 -6.11 -14.89 4.10
C ASN A 108 -7.48 -15.55 3.90
N PRO A 109 -7.54 -16.80 3.38
CA PRO A 109 -8.82 -17.50 3.13
C PRO A 109 -9.62 -17.70 4.43
N PRO A 110 -10.93 -17.91 4.32
CA PRO A 110 -11.77 -18.24 5.47
C PRO A 110 -11.29 -19.51 6.17
N ASP A 111 -11.36 -19.50 7.48
CA ASP A 111 -10.98 -20.62 8.32
C ASP A 111 -11.91 -20.64 9.55
N PRO A 112 -12.41 -21.81 9.97
CA PRO A 112 -13.31 -21.93 11.13
C PRO A 112 -12.72 -21.39 12.45
N SER A 113 -11.41 -21.29 12.55
CA SER A 113 -10.70 -20.74 13.72
C SER A 113 -10.62 -19.21 13.73
N LYS A 114 -10.93 -18.54 12.61
CA LYS A 114 -10.86 -17.09 12.49
C LYS A 114 -12.23 -16.47 12.67
N GLN A 115 -12.28 -15.39 13.40
CA GLN A 115 -13.49 -14.60 13.50
C GLN A 115 -13.59 -13.61 12.33
N GLU A 116 -14.83 -13.32 11.95
CA GLU A 116 -15.16 -12.41 10.86
C GLU A 116 -16.19 -11.38 11.34
N LEU A 117 -16.05 -10.16 10.81
CA LEU A 117 -16.98 -9.05 11.03
C LEU A 117 -17.41 -8.47 9.69
N THR A 118 -18.71 -8.49 9.41
CA THR A 118 -19.26 -7.81 8.23
C THR A 118 -19.36 -6.31 8.49
N VAL A 119 -18.70 -5.52 7.66
CA VAL A 119 -18.71 -4.07 7.72
C VAL A 119 -19.18 -3.51 6.37
N GLY A 120 -20.45 -3.15 6.29
CA GLY A 120 -21.05 -2.69 5.04
C GLY A 120 -21.02 -3.78 3.96
N SER A 121 -20.25 -3.55 2.90
CA SER A 121 -20.13 -4.48 1.76
C SER A 121 -18.90 -5.39 1.80
N PHE A 122 -18.10 -5.33 2.85
CA PHE A 122 -16.89 -6.14 2.99
C PHE A 122 -16.86 -6.90 4.32
N ILE A 123 -16.03 -7.92 4.34
CA ILE A 123 -15.79 -8.75 5.53
C ILE A 123 -14.38 -8.45 6.03
N LEU A 124 -14.27 -8.10 7.31
CA LEU A 124 -12.98 -8.11 8.02
C LEU A 124 -12.79 -9.48 8.63
N ARG A 125 -11.60 -10.02 8.52
CA ARG A 125 -11.19 -11.33 9.03
C ARG A 125 -9.93 -11.21 9.86
N GLU A 126 -9.82 -11.97 10.91
CA GLU A 126 -8.57 -12.09 11.66
C GLU A 126 -7.41 -12.48 10.74
N GLY A 127 -6.30 -11.77 10.85
CA GLY A 127 -5.15 -11.89 9.96
C GLY A 127 -5.14 -10.91 8.77
N ASP A 128 -6.23 -10.20 8.52
CA ASP A 128 -6.27 -9.20 7.45
C ASP A 128 -5.29 -8.05 7.68
N LYS A 129 -4.65 -7.63 6.60
CA LYS A 129 -3.92 -6.36 6.56
C LYS A 129 -4.92 -5.23 6.32
N VAL A 130 -4.89 -4.25 7.18
CA VAL A 130 -5.78 -3.08 7.15
C VAL A 130 -4.99 -1.79 7.09
N MET A 131 -5.62 -0.72 6.62
CA MET A 131 -5.06 0.62 6.61
C MET A 131 -6.09 1.61 7.15
N GLN A 132 -5.65 2.49 8.03
CA GLN A 132 -6.46 3.61 8.48
C GLN A 132 -6.68 4.59 7.32
N ILE A 133 -7.92 4.85 6.94
CA ILE A 133 -8.26 5.71 5.78
C ILE A 133 -8.62 7.15 6.16
N LYS A 134 -8.73 7.44 7.46
CA LYS A 134 -8.98 8.77 8.02
C LYS A 134 -8.22 8.93 9.32
N ASN A 135 -7.79 10.16 9.62
CA ASN A 135 -7.19 10.45 10.93
C ASN A 135 -8.22 10.22 12.04
N ASN A 136 -7.81 9.49 13.06
CA ASN A 136 -8.56 9.35 14.32
C ASN A 136 -7.67 9.80 15.47
N TYR A 137 -7.82 11.04 15.86
CA TYR A 137 -7.00 11.69 16.92
C TYR A 137 -7.34 11.20 18.33
N GLN A 138 -8.41 10.42 18.49
CA GLN A 138 -8.89 9.95 19.80
C GLN A 138 -8.65 8.47 20.01
N MET A 139 -8.16 7.75 19.01
CA MET A 139 -7.90 6.32 19.12
C MET A 139 -6.66 6.10 19.99
N GLU A 140 -6.83 5.44 21.12
CA GLU A 140 -5.74 5.04 21.97
C GLU A 140 -5.00 3.82 21.41
N TRP A 141 -3.69 3.81 21.54
CA TRP A 141 -2.86 2.68 21.17
C TRP A 141 -1.83 2.37 22.26
N LYS A 142 -1.41 1.11 22.35
CA LYS A 142 -0.41 0.63 23.29
C LYS A 142 0.55 -0.33 22.62
N VAL A 143 1.82 -0.17 22.89
CA VAL A 143 2.86 -1.15 22.55
C VAL A 143 3.04 -2.06 23.77
N LEU A 144 2.81 -3.35 23.60
CA LEU A 144 2.87 -4.32 24.67
C LEU A 144 4.15 -5.17 24.57
N ASN A 145 4.77 -5.47 25.70
CA ASN A 145 5.85 -6.46 25.78
C ASN A 145 5.30 -7.90 25.70
N SER A 146 6.19 -8.90 25.74
CA SER A 146 5.83 -10.32 25.74
C SER A 146 4.96 -10.75 26.91
N TYR A 147 4.94 -9.99 27.99
CA TYR A 147 4.11 -10.21 29.18
C TYR A 147 2.80 -9.40 29.15
N ARG A 148 2.45 -8.81 27.99
CA ARG A 148 1.28 -7.93 27.79
C ARG A 148 1.27 -6.66 28.67
N MET A 149 2.43 -6.24 29.17
CA MET A 149 2.55 -4.95 29.86
C MET A 149 2.89 -3.84 28.88
N PRO A 150 2.31 -2.65 29.01
CA PRO A 150 2.58 -1.54 28.11
C PRO A 150 4.04 -1.09 28.24
N LEU A 151 4.72 -1.00 27.08
CA LEU A 151 6.04 -0.41 26.93
C LEU A 151 5.92 1.05 26.51
N ASP A 152 4.89 1.36 25.73
CA ASP A 152 4.61 2.67 25.22
C ASP A 152 3.12 2.78 24.95
N GLU A 153 2.57 3.99 25.01
CA GLU A 153 1.18 4.26 24.74
C GLU A 153 1.00 5.69 24.20
N GLY A 154 -0.05 5.90 23.46
CA GLY A 154 -0.36 7.19 22.90
C GLY A 154 -1.77 7.28 22.36
N VAL A 155 -2.07 8.40 21.75
CA VAL A 155 -3.37 8.70 21.18
C VAL A 155 -3.17 9.20 19.75
N GLY A 156 -4.01 8.73 18.85
CA GLY A 156 -4.02 9.10 17.44
C GLY A 156 -3.51 7.98 16.54
N VAL A 157 -4.32 7.66 15.52
CA VAL A 157 -3.98 6.81 14.40
C VAL A 157 -4.30 7.59 13.13
N PHE A 158 -3.39 7.59 12.17
CA PHE A 158 -3.44 8.52 11.05
C PHE A 158 -3.73 7.82 9.72
N ASN A 159 -4.23 8.58 8.77
CA ASN A 159 -4.43 8.10 7.41
C ASN A 159 -3.12 7.57 6.82
N GLY A 160 -3.14 6.32 6.39
CA GLY A 160 -1.97 5.60 5.88
C GLY A 160 -1.31 4.65 6.88
N ASP A 161 -1.65 4.74 8.18
CA ASP A 161 -1.16 3.79 9.18
C ASP A 161 -1.70 2.39 8.87
N MET A 162 -0.81 1.41 8.87
CA MET A 162 -1.14 0.02 8.56
C MET A 162 -1.11 -0.86 9.80
N GLY A 163 -1.99 -1.85 9.81
CA GLY A 163 -2.11 -2.82 10.87
C GLY A 163 -2.54 -4.20 10.38
N ILE A 164 -2.58 -5.13 11.32
CA ILE A 164 -3.13 -6.47 11.12
C ILE A 164 -4.27 -6.67 12.13
N VAL A 165 -5.41 -7.14 11.66
CA VAL A 165 -6.51 -7.54 12.53
C VAL A 165 -6.06 -8.75 13.35
N ARG A 166 -5.91 -8.56 14.65
CA ARG A 166 -5.43 -9.61 15.57
C ARG A 166 -6.57 -10.41 16.17
N GLU A 167 -7.63 -9.71 16.53
CA GLU A 167 -8.75 -10.27 17.26
C GLU A 167 -10.00 -9.44 16.92
N ILE A 168 -11.13 -10.12 16.78
CA ILE A 168 -12.44 -9.49 16.58
C ILE A 168 -13.30 -9.87 17.78
N ASN A 169 -13.64 -8.89 18.61
CA ASN A 169 -14.52 -9.05 19.75
C ASN A 169 -15.92 -8.60 19.36
N SER A 170 -16.89 -9.51 19.44
CA SER A 170 -18.31 -9.28 19.19
C SER A 170 -19.04 -8.75 20.42
#